data_5140606a748ad3c9458ec13a48a2dab2
#
_entry.id   5140606a748ad3c9458ec13a48a2dab2
#
_cell.length_a   1.000
_cell.length_b   1.000
_cell.length_c   1.000
_cell.angle_alpha   90.00
_cell.angle_beta   90.00
_cell.angle_gamma   90.00
#
_symmetry.space_group_name_H-M   'P 1'
#
loop_
_entity.id
_entity.type
_entity.pdbx_description
1 polymer ?
#
loop_
_entity_poly.entity_id
_entity_poly.type
_entity_poly.pdbx_seq_one_letter_code
_entity_poly.pdbx_strand_id
1 'polypeptide(L)'
;MSLSDVRHQDAALRRIQQALSRDRVPHAYLFHGPEGVGKERMARGLAQLLLCSEPTERKLSIDETSVVGLERVREGCGRCVDCGMVSAQTHPDFHLIYRQLHRDHPDSEVRKRKGLELGVDVLRHFVIDKVGLTPLRGRAKLFVIRAADDMTVQAQNALLKTLEEPPGSTFIILLVSAVDRLLPTTLSRCQLVRFDGLPEGFVREKLGELRPALSRERIEWCARCSEGSLGRALEYADDEVFELHQRLAESLTRLGDGHSDALVKAWTDEASALGERYRKRDPDITDAEATRRGLATVFQLAAGWYADVLRNCADTAQFMDAETFAAAINRLAEAQRQLDLNANTQLIVETLVGDLAGSAAV
;
A
#
# COMPACT_ATOMS: atom_id res chain seq x y z
N MET A 1 -12.35 10.62 -12.73
CA MET A 1 -12.16 9.46 -11.78
C MET A 1 -13.36 9.47 -10.87
N SER A 2 -14.22 8.43 -10.89
CA SER A 2 -15.43 8.38 -10.09
C SER A 2 -15.33 7.30 -9.01
N LEU A 3 -16.27 7.29 -8.05
CA LEU A 3 -16.33 6.24 -7.04
C LEU A 3 -16.57 4.86 -7.66
N SER A 4 -17.35 4.82 -8.71
CA SER A 4 -17.67 3.59 -9.46
C SER A 4 -16.53 3.05 -10.34
N ASP A 5 -15.46 3.84 -10.55
CA ASP A 5 -14.26 3.37 -11.26
C ASP A 5 -13.37 2.47 -10.39
N VAL A 6 -13.63 2.39 -9.08
CA VAL A 6 -12.87 1.53 -8.17
C VAL A 6 -13.50 0.14 -8.18
N ARG A 7 -12.87 -0.78 -8.91
CA ARG A 7 -13.35 -2.16 -9.09
C ARG A 7 -12.96 -3.05 -7.92
N HIS A 8 -13.79 -4.05 -7.64
CA HIS A 8 -13.57 -5.09 -6.63
C HIS A 8 -13.40 -4.56 -5.19
N GLN A 9 -13.97 -3.36 -4.91
CA GLN A 9 -14.04 -2.80 -3.56
C GLN A 9 -15.50 -2.51 -3.17
N ASP A 10 -16.37 -3.47 -3.44
CA ASP A 10 -17.82 -3.33 -3.38
C ASP A 10 -18.31 -3.06 -1.96
N ALA A 11 -17.69 -3.70 -0.96
CA ALA A 11 -18.02 -3.47 0.45
C ALA A 11 -17.67 -2.04 0.88
N ALA A 12 -16.51 -1.52 0.46
CA ALA A 12 -16.09 -0.16 0.74
C ALA A 12 -17.03 0.85 0.04
N LEU A 13 -17.33 0.64 -1.24
CA LEU A 13 -18.25 1.48 -2.00
C LEU A 13 -19.63 1.51 -1.35
N ARG A 14 -20.19 0.35 -0.99
CA ARG A 14 -21.48 0.21 -0.32
C ARG A 14 -21.54 0.98 0.98
N ARG A 15 -20.50 0.88 1.81
CA ARG A 15 -20.43 1.58 3.10
C ARG A 15 -20.42 3.09 2.95
N ILE A 16 -19.67 3.61 1.96
CA ILE A 16 -19.63 5.04 1.63
C ILE A 16 -20.99 5.50 1.12
N GLN A 17 -21.61 4.77 0.19
CA GLN A 17 -22.91 5.13 -0.38
C GLN A 17 -24.04 5.09 0.66
N GLN A 18 -24.01 4.17 1.62
CA GLN A 18 -24.95 4.12 2.74
C GLN A 18 -24.84 5.37 3.66
N ALA A 19 -23.63 5.87 3.89
CA ALA A 19 -23.44 7.10 4.64
C ALA A 19 -23.98 8.31 3.89
N LEU A 20 -23.75 8.36 2.57
CA LEU A 20 -24.26 9.40 1.68
C LEU A 20 -25.80 9.41 1.58
N SER A 21 -26.43 8.24 1.50
CA SER A 21 -27.90 8.12 1.40
C SER A 21 -28.62 8.55 2.67
N ARG A 22 -27.95 8.45 3.83
CA ARG A 22 -28.48 8.88 5.12
C ARG A 22 -28.17 10.34 5.47
N ASP A 23 -27.52 11.05 4.55
CA ASP A 23 -27.01 12.41 4.76
C ASP A 23 -26.15 12.57 6.04
N ARG A 24 -25.47 11.49 6.41
CA ARG A 24 -24.59 11.38 7.59
C ARG A 24 -23.22 10.90 7.17
N VAL A 25 -22.53 11.74 6.41
CA VAL A 25 -21.15 11.45 5.98
C VAL A 25 -20.21 11.66 7.17
N PRO A 26 -19.53 10.60 7.65
CA PRO A 26 -18.52 10.77 8.70
C PRO A 26 -17.44 11.77 8.27
N HIS A 27 -17.04 12.62 9.20
CA HIS A 27 -15.99 13.60 8.96
C HIS A 27 -14.58 12.99 8.94
N ALA A 28 -14.40 11.80 9.56
CA ALA A 28 -13.13 11.08 9.58
C ALA A 28 -13.33 9.64 9.11
N TYR A 29 -12.65 9.29 8.02
CA TYR A 29 -12.58 7.93 7.51
C TYR A 29 -11.17 7.36 7.69
N LEU A 30 -11.11 6.05 7.92
CA LEU A 30 -9.88 5.27 7.87
C LEU A 30 -10.05 4.15 6.84
N PHE A 31 -9.40 4.30 5.69
CA PHE A 31 -9.36 3.30 4.63
C PHE A 31 -8.18 2.37 4.84
N HIS A 32 -8.44 1.13 5.22
CA HIS A 32 -7.40 0.16 5.54
C HIS A 32 -7.43 -1.08 4.65
N GLY A 33 -6.26 -1.65 4.41
CA GLY A 33 -6.07 -2.82 3.57
C GLY A 33 -4.75 -2.75 2.80
N PRO A 34 -4.42 -3.77 1.99
CA PRO A 34 -3.14 -3.85 1.29
C PRO A 34 -2.84 -2.59 0.48
N GLU A 35 -1.58 -2.30 0.26
CA GLU A 35 -1.17 -1.20 -0.61
C GLU A 35 -1.57 -1.50 -2.07
N GLY A 36 -1.84 -0.47 -2.88
CA GLY A 36 -2.12 -0.63 -4.31
C GLY A 36 -3.47 -1.24 -4.69
N VAL A 37 -4.42 -1.41 -3.74
CA VAL A 37 -5.76 -1.97 -3.99
C VAL A 37 -6.83 -0.94 -4.35
N GLY A 38 -6.48 0.36 -4.41
CA GLY A 38 -7.39 1.42 -4.82
C GLY A 38 -7.90 2.33 -3.69
N LYS A 39 -7.37 2.26 -2.47
CA LYS A 39 -7.74 3.14 -1.33
C LYS A 39 -7.73 4.62 -1.71
N GLU A 40 -6.64 5.10 -2.33
CA GLU A 40 -6.52 6.50 -2.74
C GLU A 40 -7.48 6.86 -3.88
N ARG A 41 -7.71 5.95 -4.83
CA ARG A 41 -8.71 6.17 -5.89
C ARG A 41 -10.10 6.40 -5.31
N MET A 42 -10.48 5.60 -4.32
CA MET A 42 -11.75 5.75 -3.59
C MET A 42 -11.80 7.08 -2.84
N ALA A 43 -10.73 7.47 -2.14
CA ALA A 43 -10.64 8.74 -1.44
C ALA A 43 -10.78 9.93 -2.40
N ARG A 44 -10.14 9.89 -3.55
CA ARG A 44 -10.26 10.93 -4.59
C ARG A 44 -11.66 10.97 -5.22
N GLY A 45 -12.29 9.80 -5.45
CA GLY A 45 -13.66 9.72 -5.92
C GLY A 45 -14.65 10.33 -4.91
N LEU A 46 -14.44 10.07 -3.62
CA LEU A 46 -15.22 10.71 -2.54
C LEU A 46 -14.97 12.22 -2.48
N ALA A 47 -13.73 12.66 -2.66
CA ALA A 47 -13.39 14.07 -2.76
C ALA A 47 -14.11 14.75 -3.94
N GLN A 48 -14.07 14.13 -5.12
CA GLN A 48 -14.82 14.64 -6.27
C GLN A 48 -16.32 14.79 -5.97
N LEU A 49 -16.92 13.82 -5.29
CA LEU A 49 -18.34 13.91 -4.94
C LEU A 49 -18.63 15.05 -3.96
N LEU A 50 -17.86 15.14 -2.88
CA LEU A 50 -18.09 16.14 -1.81
C LEU A 50 -17.82 17.58 -2.26
N LEU A 51 -16.88 17.77 -3.20
CA LEU A 51 -16.52 19.08 -3.75
C LEU A 51 -17.26 19.42 -5.04
N CYS A 52 -17.95 18.45 -5.66
CA CYS A 52 -18.64 18.62 -6.93
C CYS A 52 -19.77 19.67 -6.84
N SER A 53 -19.83 20.59 -7.79
CA SER A 53 -20.92 21.57 -7.90
C SER A 53 -22.26 20.92 -8.30
N GLU A 54 -22.22 19.83 -9.06
CA GLU A 54 -23.37 19.15 -9.62
C GLU A 54 -23.23 17.62 -9.46
N PRO A 55 -23.34 17.08 -8.23
CA PRO A 55 -23.27 15.63 -8.02
C PRO A 55 -24.33 14.90 -8.83
N THR A 56 -23.98 13.73 -9.34
CA THR A 56 -24.88 12.90 -10.14
C THR A 56 -25.13 11.55 -9.50
N GLU A 57 -26.22 10.91 -9.90
CA GLU A 57 -26.49 9.50 -9.58
C GLU A 57 -26.34 8.66 -10.84
N ARG A 58 -25.45 7.66 -10.80
CA ARG A 58 -25.30 6.69 -11.87
C ARG A 58 -26.08 5.43 -11.51
N LYS A 59 -26.93 4.98 -12.43
CA LYS A 59 -27.56 3.67 -12.31
C LYS A 59 -26.53 2.58 -12.66
N LEU A 60 -26.41 1.58 -11.81
CA LEU A 60 -25.55 0.43 -12.04
C LEU A 60 -26.21 -0.55 -13.02
N SER A 61 -25.40 -1.28 -13.78
CA SER A 61 -25.86 -2.41 -14.59
C SER A 61 -26.37 -3.56 -13.70
N ILE A 62 -27.08 -4.52 -14.27
CA ILE A 62 -27.58 -5.68 -13.52
C ILE A 62 -26.43 -6.45 -12.86
N ASP A 63 -25.33 -6.64 -13.59
CA ASP A 63 -24.15 -7.35 -13.07
C ASP A 63 -23.47 -6.56 -11.92
N GLU A 64 -23.30 -5.24 -12.09
CA GLU A 64 -22.76 -4.37 -11.04
C GLU A 64 -23.69 -4.35 -9.82
N THR A 65 -25.01 -4.29 -10.01
CA THR A 65 -25.99 -4.29 -8.92
C THR A 65 -25.94 -5.59 -8.13
N SER A 66 -25.76 -6.74 -8.76
CA SER A 66 -25.69 -8.04 -8.10
C SER A 66 -24.44 -8.15 -7.20
N VAL A 67 -23.33 -7.54 -7.60
CA VAL A 67 -22.06 -7.55 -6.85
C VAL A 67 -22.04 -6.48 -5.76
N VAL A 68 -22.40 -5.25 -6.10
CA VAL A 68 -22.34 -4.09 -5.17
C VAL A 68 -23.54 -4.08 -4.21
N GLY A 69 -24.68 -4.65 -4.60
CA GLY A 69 -25.93 -4.64 -3.81
C GLY A 69 -26.57 -3.23 -3.73
N LEU A 70 -26.33 -2.40 -4.72
CA LEU A 70 -26.89 -1.05 -4.86
C LEU A 70 -27.37 -0.86 -6.30
N GLU A 71 -28.54 -0.23 -6.48
CA GLU A 71 -29.03 0.09 -7.81
C GLU A 71 -28.41 1.37 -8.38
N ARG A 72 -28.03 2.30 -7.51
CA ARG A 72 -27.49 3.61 -7.85
C ARG A 72 -26.30 3.97 -6.98
N VAL A 73 -25.39 4.73 -7.55
CA VAL A 73 -24.22 5.30 -6.89
C VAL A 73 -24.20 6.80 -7.09
N ARG A 74 -24.10 7.55 -5.97
CA ARG A 74 -23.85 9.00 -6.02
C ARG A 74 -22.36 9.22 -6.25
N GLU A 75 -22.05 10.09 -7.21
CA GLU A 75 -20.67 10.39 -7.58
C GLU A 75 -20.53 11.84 -8.08
N GLY A 76 -19.29 12.34 -8.14
CA GLY A 76 -19.01 13.61 -8.79
C GLY A 76 -19.34 13.55 -10.28
N CYS A 77 -19.86 14.64 -10.85
CA CYS A 77 -20.27 14.65 -12.27
C CYS A 77 -19.12 14.44 -13.27
N GLY A 78 -17.86 14.56 -12.84
CA GLY A 78 -16.67 14.36 -13.66
C GLY A 78 -16.38 15.47 -14.69
N ARG A 79 -17.29 16.41 -14.89
CA ARG A 79 -17.22 17.45 -15.95
C ARG A 79 -17.17 18.90 -15.43
N CYS A 80 -17.60 19.17 -14.21
CA CYS A 80 -17.53 20.53 -13.64
C CYS A 80 -16.08 20.90 -13.32
N VAL A 81 -15.83 22.19 -13.11
CA VAL A 81 -14.51 22.74 -12.81
C VAL A 81 -13.91 22.08 -11.57
N ASP A 82 -14.71 21.90 -10.51
CA ASP A 82 -14.25 21.30 -9.25
C ASP A 82 -13.82 19.85 -9.45
N CYS A 83 -14.59 19.04 -10.19
CA CYS A 83 -14.19 17.68 -10.54
C CYS A 83 -12.89 17.63 -11.35
N GLY A 84 -12.72 18.54 -12.30
CA GLY A 84 -11.49 18.69 -13.08
C GLY A 84 -10.29 19.03 -12.19
N MET A 85 -10.45 20.00 -11.28
CA MET A 85 -9.39 20.41 -10.35
C MET A 85 -9.01 19.32 -9.37
N VAL A 86 -9.97 18.54 -8.83
CA VAL A 86 -9.67 17.37 -7.98
C VAL A 86 -8.90 16.31 -8.76
N SER A 87 -9.30 16.03 -10.00
CA SER A 87 -8.55 15.07 -10.86
C SER A 87 -7.13 15.54 -11.14
N ALA A 88 -6.93 16.83 -11.37
CA ALA A 88 -5.61 17.45 -11.60
C ALA A 88 -4.83 17.71 -10.30
N GLN A 89 -5.41 17.43 -9.12
CA GLN A 89 -4.82 17.73 -7.80
C GLN A 89 -4.52 19.22 -7.58
N THR A 90 -5.30 20.10 -8.20
CA THR A 90 -5.15 21.56 -8.12
C THR A 90 -6.32 22.24 -7.40
N HIS A 91 -7.28 21.45 -6.86
CA HIS A 91 -8.42 22.03 -6.13
C HIS A 91 -7.94 22.63 -4.80
N PRO A 92 -8.25 23.92 -4.50
CA PRO A 92 -7.72 24.60 -3.32
C PRO A 92 -8.20 24.00 -1.98
N ASP A 93 -9.34 23.31 -1.99
CA ASP A 93 -9.93 22.68 -0.79
C ASP A 93 -9.71 21.16 -0.77
N PHE A 94 -8.90 20.61 -1.68
CA PHE A 94 -8.45 19.21 -1.69
C PHE A 94 -6.97 19.11 -1.39
N HIS A 95 -6.63 18.52 -0.26
CA HIS A 95 -5.26 18.42 0.23
C HIS A 95 -4.84 16.96 0.30
N LEU A 96 -3.85 16.60 -0.49
CA LEU A 96 -3.21 15.30 -0.41
C LEU A 96 -1.94 15.44 0.44
N ILE A 97 -1.91 14.74 1.58
CA ILE A 97 -0.84 14.83 2.56
C ILE A 97 0.00 13.57 2.49
N TYR A 98 1.29 13.73 2.38
CA TYR A 98 2.25 12.64 2.31
C TYR A 98 3.59 13.11 2.88
N ARG A 99 4.44 12.19 3.22
CA ARG A 99 5.71 12.45 3.92
C ARG A 99 6.59 13.48 3.23
N GLN A 100 6.75 13.38 1.89
CA GLN A 100 7.63 14.25 1.11
C GLN A 100 7.23 15.74 1.13
N LEU A 101 6.04 16.09 1.65
CA LEU A 101 5.65 17.50 1.86
C LEU A 101 6.56 18.23 2.85
N HIS A 102 7.40 17.52 3.64
CA HIS A 102 8.42 18.18 4.45
C HIS A 102 9.35 19.06 3.61
N ARG A 103 9.58 18.74 2.33
CA ARG A 103 10.41 19.54 1.39
C ARG A 103 9.82 20.92 1.11
N ASP A 104 8.50 21.03 1.16
CA ASP A 104 7.76 22.27 0.92
C ASP A 104 7.45 23.03 2.21
N HIS A 105 7.96 22.53 3.35
CA HIS A 105 7.75 23.17 4.64
C HIS A 105 8.51 24.50 4.73
N PRO A 106 7.92 25.59 5.32
CA PRO A 106 8.60 26.89 5.44
C PRO A 106 9.86 26.82 6.29
N ASP A 107 9.92 25.96 7.31
CA ASP A 107 11.07 25.77 8.18
C ASP A 107 12.16 24.94 7.49
N SER A 108 13.36 25.51 7.39
CA SER A 108 14.53 24.85 6.78
C SER A 108 14.99 23.59 7.53
N GLU A 109 14.80 23.52 8.84
CA GLU A 109 15.20 22.36 9.64
C GLU A 109 14.26 21.18 9.38
N VAL A 110 12.97 21.44 9.14
CA VAL A 110 12.01 20.41 8.73
C VAL A 110 12.36 19.90 7.32
N ARG A 111 12.72 20.80 6.38
CA ARG A 111 13.10 20.42 5.01
C ARG A 111 14.32 19.51 4.93
N LYS A 112 15.25 19.62 5.87
CA LYS A 112 16.49 18.81 5.90
C LYS A 112 16.28 17.41 6.47
N ARG A 113 15.15 17.15 7.12
CA ARG A 113 14.88 15.85 7.74
C ARG A 113 14.71 14.79 6.66
N LYS A 114 15.37 13.66 6.85
CA LYS A 114 15.20 12.45 6.06
C LYS A 114 14.56 11.38 6.93
N GLY A 115 13.73 10.55 6.36
CA GLY A 115 13.12 9.44 7.09
C GLY A 115 11.80 8.98 6.48
N LEU A 116 11.30 7.89 6.98
CA LEU A 116 10.06 7.25 6.49
C LEU A 116 8.82 7.73 7.23
N GLU A 117 8.98 8.42 8.34
CA GLU A 117 7.86 8.82 9.19
C GLU A 117 7.23 10.14 8.71
N LEU A 118 5.91 10.19 8.83
CA LEU A 118 5.14 11.42 8.67
C LEU A 118 5.16 12.20 10.00
N GLY A 119 6.04 13.19 10.07
CA GLY A 119 6.30 13.97 11.27
C GLY A 119 5.17 14.93 11.63
N VAL A 120 5.13 15.31 12.91
CA VAL A 120 4.14 16.24 13.47
C VAL A 120 4.15 17.62 12.80
N ASP A 121 5.32 18.12 12.39
CA ASP A 121 5.47 19.44 11.77
C ASP A 121 4.76 19.51 10.42
N VAL A 122 4.85 18.43 9.61
CA VAL A 122 4.13 18.31 8.34
C VAL A 122 2.62 18.35 8.59
N LEU A 123 2.13 17.56 9.57
CA LEU A 123 0.69 17.56 9.88
C LEU A 123 0.20 18.90 10.43
N ARG A 124 0.99 19.57 11.28
CA ARG A 124 0.62 20.89 11.79
C ARG A 124 0.47 21.87 10.65
N HIS A 125 1.48 22.03 9.81
CA HIS A 125 1.49 23.03 8.75
C HIS A 125 0.48 22.74 7.63
N PHE A 126 0.40 21.47 7.16
CA PHE A 126 -0.41 21.14 5.99
C PHE A 126 -1.84 20.68 6.33
N VAL A 127 -2.16 20.34 7.58
CA VAL A 127 -3.48 19.92 8.01
C VAL A 127 -4.02 20.85 9.10
N ILE A 128 -3.43 20.85 10.29
CA ILE A 128 -4.03 21.47 11.49
C ILE A 128 -4.21 22.97 11.31
N ASP A 129 -3.21 23.69 10.79
CA ASP A 129 -3.27 25.12 10.55
C ASP A 129 -4.29 25.49 9.45
N LYS A 130 -4.57 24.56 8.51
CA LYS A 130 -5.49 24.78 7.38
C LYS A 130 -6.91 24.34 7.66
N VAL A 131 -7.12 23.41 8.58
CA VAL A 131 -8.46 22.89 8.92
C VAL A 131 -9.40 24.02 9.40
N GLY A 132 -8.90 24.95 10.22
CA GLY A 132 -9.67 26.07 10.75
C GLY A 132 -10.06 27.16 9.75
N LEU A 133 -9.44 27.18 8.56
CA LEU A 133 -9.75 28.18 7.54
C LEU A 133 -11.07 27.86 6.82
N THR A 134 -11.78 28.85 6.33
CA THR A 134 -12.97 28.65 5.49
C THR A 134 -12.59 28.01 4.14
N PRO A 135 -13.43 27.12 3.57
CA PRO A 135 -13.20 26.61 2.22
C PRO A 135 -13.16 27.75 1.21
N LEU A 136 -12.22 27.72 0.28
CA LEU A 136 -12.07 28.75 -0.75
C LEU A 136 -13.17 28.69 -1.83
N ARG A 137 -13.67 27.50 -2.12
CA ARG A 137 -14.76 27.28 -3.07
C ARG A 137 -16.12 26.96 -2.39
N GLY A 138 -16.20 27.10 -1.08
CA GLY A 138 -17.43 27.28 -0.32
C GLY A 138 -18.20 26.04 0.12
N ARG A 139 -17.80 24.81 -0.25
CA ARG A 139 -18.58 23.62 0.12
C ARG A 139 -18.00 22.84 1.29
N ALA A 140 -16.76 22.40 1.13
CA ALA A 140 -16.09 21.55 2.11
C ALA A 140 -14.57 21.62 1.91
N LYS A 141 -13.81 21.16 2.90
CA LYS A 141 -12.38 20.83 2.76
C LYS A 141 -12.16 19.36 2.94
N LEU A 142 -11.23 18.81 2.21
CA LEU A 142 -10.92 17.40 2.26
C LEU A 142 -9.41 17.17 2.33
N PHE A 143 -9.00 16.45 3.36
CA PHE A 143 -7.62 16.06 3.59
C PHE A 143 -7.51 14.54 3.43
N VAL A 144 -6.65 14.09 2.52
CA VAL A 144 -6.31 12.67 2.34
C VAL A 144 -4.89 12.48 2.81
N ILE A 145 -4.68 11.69 3.86
CA ILE A 145 -3.35 11.42 4.44
C ILE A 145 -2.91 10.05 3.98
N ARG A 146 -1.88 10.01 3.11
CA ARG A 146 -1.24 8.78 2.64
C ARG A 146 -0.36 8.17 3.71
N ALA A 147 -0.29 6.83 3.72
CA ALA A 147 0.54 6.08 4.65
C ALA A 147 0.42 6.64 6.09
N ALA A 148 -0.84 6.77 6.55
CA ALA A 148 -1.11 7.34 7.87
C ALA A 148 -0.60 6.45 9.01
N ASP A 149 -0.31 5.19 8.74
CA ASP A 149 0.40 4.25 9.61
C ASP A 149 1.89 4.60 9.80
N ASP A 150 2.47 5.46 8.94
CA ASP A 150 3.82 6.00 9.12
C ASP A 150 3.84 7.30 9.97
N MET A 151 2.70 7.75 10.49
CA MET A 151 2.65 8.89 11.41
C MET A 151 3.36 8.59 12.72
N THR A 152 4.24 9.51 13.16
CA THR A 152 4.79 9.44 14.51
C THR A 152 3.69 9.49 15.57
N VAL A 153 3.95 8.98 16.77
CA VAL A 153 2.99 9.07 17.91
C VAL A 153 2.59 10.53 18.18
N GLN A 154 3.55 11.47 18.09
CA GLN A 154 3.31 12.90 18.27
C GLN A 154 2.39 13.44 17.15
N ALA A 155 2.56 12.98 15.91
CA ALA A 155 1.73 13.37 14.79
C ALA A 155 0.29 12.87 14.94
N GLN A 156 0.11 11.61 15.35
CA GLN A 156 -1.20 11.05 15.63
C GLN A 156 -1.91 11.81 16.77
N ASN A 157 -1.20 12.07 17.87
CA ASN A 157 -1.77 12.82 19.01
C ASN A 157 -2.17 14.26 18.62
N ALA A 158 -1.37 14.93 17.79
CA ALA A 158 -1.69 16.28 17.32
C ALA A 158 -2.98 16.32 16.47
N LEU A 159 -3.30 15.23 15.78
CA LEU A 159 -4.48 15.13 14.91
C LEU A 159 -5.78 14.80 15.69
N LEU A 160 -5.70 14.27 16.92
CA LEU A 160 -6.85 13.75 17.67
C LEU A 160 -7.97 14.77 17.81
N LYS A 161 -7.68 16.01 18.18
CA LYS A 161 -8.70 17.06 18.31
C LYS A 161 -9.43 17.32 17.00
N THR A 162 -8.70 17.32 15.90
CA THR A 162 -9.28 17.53 14.56
C THR A 162 -10.11 16.34 14.09
N LEU A 163 -9.75 15.14 14.50
CA LEU A 163 -10.53 13.92 14.21
C LEU A 163 -11.80 13.84 15.06
N GLU A 164 -11.80 14.44 16.25
CA GLU A 164 -12.94 14.43 17.16
C GLU A 164 -13.98 15.48 16.78
N GLU A 165 -13.54 16.72 16.56
CA GLU A 165 -14.39 17.87 16.27
C GLU A 165 -13.77 18.71 15.13
N PRO A 166 -13.87 18.26 13.87
CA PRO A 166 -13.36 19.04 12.75
C PRO A 166 -14.17 20.33 12.56
N PRO A 167 -13.51 21.47 12.39
CA PRO A 167 -14.21 22.72 12.19
C PRO A 167 -14.90 22.77 10.81
N GLY A 168 -16.17 23.20 10.80
CA GLY A 168 -16.95 23.39 9.57
C GLY A 168 -17.18 22.09 8.78
N SER A 169 -17.29 22.21 7.47
CA SER A 169 -17.45 21.06 6.55
C SER A 169 -16.09 20.47 6.16
N THR A 170 -15.34 19.95 7.12
CA THR A 170 -14.02 19.34 6.90
C THR A 170 -14.10 17.83 6.98
N PHE A 171 -13.48 17.16 6.01
CA PHE A 171 -13.37 15.68 5.96
C PHE A 171 -11.91 15.26 5.94
N ILE A 172 -11.60 14.22 6.70
CA ILE A 172 -10.26 13.64 6.80
C ILE A 172 -10.32 12.17 6.43
N ILE A 173 -9.47 11.74 5.51
CA ILE A 173 -9.36 10.34 5.10
C ILE A 173 -7.94 9.86 5.36
N LEU A 174 -7.78 8.92 6.27
CA LEU A 174 -6.52 8.25 6.56
C LEU A 174 -6.40 7.01 5.67
N LEU A 175 -5.34 6.90 4.87
CA LEU A 175 -5.02 5.71 4.09
C LEU A 175 -3.97 4.90 4.84
N VAL A 176 -4.29 3.65 5.17
CA VAL A 176 -3.52 2.81 6.08
C VAL A 176 -3.34 1.42 5.49
N SER A 177 -2.15 0.86 5.64
CA SER A 177 -1.86 -0.54 5.28
C SER A 177 -1.76 -1.42 6.51
N ALA A 178 -1.13 -0.93 7.59
CA ALA A 178 -0.94 -1.62 8.87
C ALA A 178 -1.71 -0.90 10.00
N VAL A 179 -2.91 -1.38 10.32
CA VAL A 179 -3.81 -0.75 11.33
C VAL A 179 -3.22 -0.78 12.73
N ASP A 180 -2.43 -1.79 13.04
CA ASP A 180 -1.76 -2.01 14.32
C ASP A 180 -0.68 -0.96 14.65
N ARG A 181 -0.21 -0.20 13.67
CA ARG A 181 0.69 0.95 13.86
C ARG A 181 -0.02 2.22 14.34
N LEU A 182 -1.36 2.25 14.28
CA LEU A 182 -2.14 3.39 14.73
C LEU A 182 -2.53 3.25 16.21
N LEU A 183 -2.55 4.40 16.89
CA LEU A 183 -3.02 4.46 18.27
C LEU A 183 -4.51 4.10 18.35
N PRO A 184 -4.94 3.36 19.40
CA PRO A 184 -6.37 3.07 19.64
C PRO A 184 -7.23 4.34 19.69
N THR A 185 -6.66 5.45 20.17
CA THR A 185 -7.30 6.77 20.22
C THR A 185 -7.59 7.37 18.84
N THR A 186 -6.73 7.11 17.86
CA THR A 186 -6.95 7.49 16.45
C THR A 186 -8.01 6.61 15.82
N LEU A 187 -7.93 5.28 16.04
CA LEU A 187 -8.86 4.30 15.49
C LEU A 187 -10.30 4.55 15.94
N SER A 188 -10.51 4.86 17.25
CA SER A 188 -11.84 5.06 17.82
C SER A 188 -12.58 6.29 17.28
N ARG A 189 -11.87 7.22 16.62
CA ARG A 189 -12.42 8.47 16.08
C ARG A 189 -12.66 8.43 14.56
N CYS A 190 -12.31 7.32 13.92
CA CYS A 190 -12.46 7.15 12.48
C CYS A 190 -13.50 6.10 12.12
N GLN A 191 -14.25 6.35 11.05
CA GLN A 191 -15.08 5.33 10.42
C GLN A 191 -14.19 4.41 9.59
N LEU A 192 -14.03 3.17 10.04
CA LEU A 192 -13.21 2.18 9.34
C LEU A 192 -13.91 1.71 8.06
N VAL A 193 -13.16 1.68 6.97
CA VAL A 193 -13.57 1.11 5.68
C VAL A 193 -12.48 0.17 5.20
N ARG A 194 -12.82 -1.12 5.12
CA ARG A 194 -11.89 -2.16 4.70
C ARG A 194 -11.82 -2.25 3.19
N PHE A 195 -10.60 -2.45 2.70
CA PHE A 195 -10.27 -2.76 1.32
C PHE A 195 -9.60 -4.15 1.27
N ASP A 196 -10.09 -4.99 0.41
CA ASP A 196 -9.55 -6.34 0.23
C ASP A 196 -8.56 -6.37 -0.95
N GLY A 197 -7.76 -7.44 -1.02
CA GLY A 197 -6.91 -7.70 -2.18
C GLY A 197 -7.76 -7.85 -3.46
N LEU A 198 -7.22 -7.36 -4.57
CA LEU A 198 -7.87 -7.48 -5.88
C LEU A 198 -7.78 -8.93 -6.38
N PRO A 199 -8.78 -9.43 -7.11
CA PRO A 199 -8.70 -10.75 -7.75
C PRO A 199 -7.49 -10.83 -8.70
N GLU A 200 -6.76 -11.94 -8.67
CA GLU A 200 -5.57 -12.15 -9.53
C GLU A 200 -5.88 -11.91 -11.01
N GLY A 201 -7.02 -12.43 -11.49
CA GLY A 201 -7.47 -12.24 -12.87
C GLY A 201 -7.60 -10.77 -13.26
N PHE A 202 -8.12 -9.94 -12.35
CA PHE A 202 -8.23 -8.50 -12.55
C PHE A 202 -6.86 -7.81 -12.55
N VAL A 203 -5.96 -8.20 -11.63
CA VAL A 203 -4.58 -7.66 -11.60
C VAL A 203 -3.86 -8.00 -12.89
N ARG A 204 -3.98 -9.24 -13.37
CA ARG A 204 -3.39 -9.72 -14.63
C ARG A 204 -3.90 -8.91 -15.83
N GLU A 205 -5.21 -8.72 -15.94
CA GLU A 205 -5.83 -7.93 -17.01
C GLU A 205 -5.30 -6.49 -17.00
N LYS A 206 -5.36 -5.83 -15.84
CA LYS A 206 -4.94 -4.43 -15.70
C LYS A 206 -3.44 -4.23 -15.87
N LEU A 207 -2.62 -5.18 -15.43
CA LEU A 207 -1.19 -5.13 -15.68
C LEU A 207 -0.87 -5.24 -17.16
N GLY A 208 -1.56 -6.14 -17.89
CA GLY A 208 -1.43 -6.27 -19.35
C GLY A 208 -1.83 -5.01 -20.11
N GLU A 209 -2.92 -4.34 -19.70
CA GLU A 209 -3.33 -3.04 -20.26
C GLU A 209 -2.30 -1.94 -20.01
N LEU A 210 -1.73 -1.88 -18.81
CA LEU A 210 -0.81 -0.82 -18.39
C LEU A 210 0.64 -1.06 -18.83
N ARG A 211 1.00 -2.30 -19.11
CA ARG A 211 2.34 -2.73 -19.53
C ARG A 211 2.27 -3.70 -20.72
N PRO A 212 1.77 -3.26 -21.89
CA PRO A 212 1.53 -4.15 -23.03
C PRO A 212 2.80 -4.75 -23.65
N ALA A 213 3.98 -4.24 -23.27
CA ALA A 213 5.28 -4.77 -23.73
C ALA A 213 5.76 -5.99 -22.92
N LEU A 214 5.11 -6.31 -21.79
CA LEU A 214 5.51 -7.46 -20.99
C LEU A 214 5.07 -8.78 -21.63
N SER A 215 5.88 -9.82 -21.48
CA SER A 215 5.49 -11.17 -21.86
C SER A 215 4.31 -11.66 -20.99
N ARG A 216 3.52 -12.57 -21.54
CA ARG A 216 2.40 -13.19 -20.81
C ARG A 216 2.85 -13.84 -19.51
N GLU A 217 3.99 -14.54 -19.54
CA GLU A 217 4.58 -15.22 -18.38
C GLU A 217 4.91 -14.22 -17.25
N ARG A 218 5.55 -13.09 -17.57
CA ARG A 218 5.85 -12.02 -16.59
C ARG A 218 4.58 -11.43 -15.99
N ILE A 219 3.56 -11.17 -16.82
CA ILE A 219 2.27 -10.65 -16.37
C ILE A 219 1.60 -11.63 -15.39
N GLU A 220 1.54 -12.92 -15.73
CA GLU A 220 0.95 -13.96 -14.89
C GLU A 220 1.70 -14.10 -13.57
N TRP A 221 3.04 -14.09 -13.62
CA TRP A 221 3.87 -14.16 -12.42
C TRP A 221 3.69 -12.92 -11.52
N CYS A 222 3.79 -11.71 -12.06
CA CYS A 222 3.61 -10.46 -11.29
C CYS A 222 2.22 -10.39 -10.66
N ALA A 223 1.16 -10.79 -11.38
CA ALA A 223 -0.20 -10.80 -10.86
C ALA A 223 -0.36 -11.75 -9.67
N ARG A 224 0.21 -12.96 -9.77
CA ARG A 224 0.17 -13.97 -8.71
C ARG A 224 0.98 -13.51 -7.49
N CYS A 225 2.23 -13.06 -7.67
CA CYS A 225 3.13 -12.71 -6.57
C CYS A 225 2.78 -11.37 -5.90
N SER A 226 1.93 -10.55 -6.52
CA SER A 226 1.49 -9.28 -5.94
C SER A 226 0.42 -9.43 -4.84
N GLU A 227 -0.12 -10.64 -4.62
CA GLU A 227 -1.13 -10.92 -3.59
C GLU A 227 -2.34 -9.96 -3.65
N GLY A 228 -2.81 -9.68 -4.87
CA GLY A 228 -3.96 -8.80 -5.11
C GLY A 228 -3.65 -7.31 -5.05
N SER A 229 -2.38 -6.91 -5.08
CA SER A 229 -1.96 -5.51 -5.16
C SER A 229 -1.56 -5.13 -6.58
N LEU A 230 -2.38 -4.35 -7.28
CA LEU A 230 -2.00 -3.83 -8.60
C LEU A 230 -0.77 -2.89 -8.53
N GLY A 231 -0.64 -2.12 -7.44
CA GLY A 231 0.54 -1.28 -7.22
C GLY A 231 1.82 -2.11 -7.15
N ARG A 232 1.83 -3.18 -6.34
CA ARG A 232 2.96 -4.10 -6.22
C ARG A 232 3.24 -4.84 -7.52
N ALA A 233 2.20 -5.26 -8.25
CA ALA A 233 2.37 -5.90 -9.56
C ALA A 233 3.08 -4.98 -10.56
N LEU A 234 2.75 -3.69 -10.58
CA LEU A 234 3.41 -2.68 -11.40
C LEU A 234 4.86 -2.46 -10.96
N GLU A 235 5.13 -2.38 -9.66
CA GLU A 235 6.51 -2.28 -9.14
C GLU A 235 7.35 -3.50 -9.53
N TYR A 236 6.83 -4.70 -9.39
CA TYR A 236 7.53 -5.93 -9.79
C TYR A 236 7.82 -5.97 -11.29
N ALA A 237 6.90 -5.47 -12.11
CA ALA A 237 7.09 -5.38 -13.55
C ALA A 237 8.18 -4.35 -13.93
N ASP A 238 8.19 -3.19 -13.27
CA ASP A 238 9.10 -2.10 -13.56
C ASP A 238 10.52 -2.34 -12.99
N ASP A 239 10.66 -3.11 -11.91
CA ASP A 239 11.93 -3.37 -11.22
C ASP A 239 12.63 -4.66 -11.65
N GLU A 240 12.13 -5.33 -12.68
CA GLU A 240 12.69 -6.61 -13.16
C GLU A 240 12.75 -7.67 -12.04
N VAL A 241 11.75 -7.66 -11.14
CA VAL A 241 11.69 -8.55 -10.00
C VAL A 241 11.46 -10.01 -10.43
N PHE A 242 10.90 -10.23 -11.62
CA PHE A 242 10.75 -11.56 -12.21
C PHE A 242 12.12 -12.21 -12.47
N GLU A 243 13.06 -11.49 -13.04
CA GLU A 243 14.43 -11.98 -13.28
C GLU A 243 15.18 -12.22 -11.97
N LEU A 244 14.97 -11.37 -10.98
CA LEU A 244 15.47 -11.60 -9.61
C LEU A 244 14.90 -12.89 -9.03
N HIS A 245 13.59 -13.12 -9.16
CA HIS A 245 12.96 -14.36 -8.69
C HIS A 245 13.57 -15.60 -9.34
N GLN A 246 13.85 -15.57 -10.65
CA GLN A 246 14.50 -16.69 -11.34
C GLN A 246 15.91 -16.99 -10.76
N ARG A 247 16.74 -15.94 -10.56
CA ARG A 247 18.06 -16.11 -9.94
C ARG A 247 17.99 -16.63 -8.51
N LEU A 248 17.02 -16.15 -7.73
CA LEU A 248 16.78 -16.65 -6.36
C LEU A 248 16.34 -18.11 -6.37
N ALA A 249 15.44 -18.51 -7.27
CA ALA A 249 15.00 -19.88 -7.41
C ALA A 249 16.19 -20.82 -7.72
N GLU A 250 17.07 -20.44 -8.66
CA GLU A 250 18.28 -21.20 -8.96
C GLU A 250 19.22 -21.31 -7.75
N SER A 251 19.36 -20.26 -6.95
CA SER A 251 20.20 -20.26 -5.77
C SER A 251 19.62 -21.13 -4.65
N LEU A 252 18.30 -21.12 -4.47
CA LEU A 252 17.60 -21.93 -3.47
C LEU A 252 17.65 -23.43 -3.78
N THR A 253 17.61 -23.83 -5.05
CA THR A 253 17.74 -25.23 -5.45
C THR A 253 19.14 -25.82 -5.16
N ARG A 254 20.18 -24.97 -5.00
CA ARG A 254 21.56 -25.35 -4.71
C ARG A 254 21.96 -25.24 -3.24
N LEU A 255 21.01 -24.93 -2.34
CA LEU A 255 21.27 -24.72 -0.90
C LEU A 255 21.94 -25.90 -0.21
N GLY A 256 21.71 -27.14 -0.67
CA GLY A 256 22.31 -28.36 -0.11
C GLY A 256 23.81 -28.57 -0.42
N ASP A 257 24.41 -27.78 -1.31
CA ASP A 257 25.77 -27.99 -1.84
C ASP A 257 26.88 -27.30 -1.02
N GLY A 258 26.60 -26.78 0.19
CA GLY A 258 27.60 -26.19 1.08
C GLY A 258 28.02 -24.75 0.73
N HIS A 259 27.24 -24.01 -0.07
CA HIS A 259 27.56 -22.67 -0.55
C HIS A 259 26.83 -21.53 0.20
N SER A 260 26.62 -21.66 1.51
CA SER A 260 25.88 -20.70 2.32
C SER A 260 26.42 -19.26 2.25
N ASP A 261 27.75 -19.07 2.29
CA ASP A 261 28.38 -17.75 2.23
C ASP A 261 28.14 -17.05 0.88
N ALA A 262 28.17 -17.82 -0.22
CA ALA A 262 27.88 -17.28 -1.55
C ALA A 262 26.42 -16.82 -1.66
N LEU A 263 25.50 -17.53 -1.02
CA LEU A 263 24.08 -17.18 -0.99
C LEU A 263 23.82 -15.94 -0.14
N VAL A 264 24.42 -15.80 1.03
CA VAL A 264 24.37 -14.59 1.88
C VAL A 264 24.77 -13.36 1.06
N LYS A 265 25.93 -13.48 0.37
CA LYS A 265 26.41 -12.40 -0.49
C LYS A 265 25.45 -12.09 -1.62
N ALA A 266 24.95 -13.09 -2.34
CA ALA A 266 24.01 -12.90 -3.45
C ALA A 266 22.72 -12.19 -3.00
N TRP A 267 22.13 -12.60 -1.88
CA TRP A 267 20.92 -11.97 -1.36
C TRP A 267 21.14 -10.52 -0.91
N THR A 268 22.31 -10.25 -0.30
CA THR A 268 22.68 -8.89 0.11
C THR A 268 22.92 -7.97 -1.10
N ASP A 269 23.58 -8.47 -2.14
CA ASP A 269 23.85 -7.72 -3.38
C ASP A 269 22.54 -7.41 -4.11
N GLU A 270 21.64 -8.37 -4.25
CA GLU A 270 20.31 -8.17 -4.87
C GLU A 270 19.43 -7.19 -4.05
N ALA A 271 19.45 -7.31 -2.74
CA ALA A 271 18.73 -6.38 -1.87
C ALA A 271 19.27 -4.94 -2.00
N SER A 272 20.60 -4.79 -2.14
CA SER A 272 21.23 -3.49 -2.35
C SER A 272 20.86 -2.90 -3.71
N ALA A 273 20.83 -3.72 -4.78
CA ALA A 273 20.41 -3.30 -6.12
C ALA A 273 18.94 -2.84 -6.15
N LEU A 274 18.04 -3.57 -5.49
CA LEU A 274 16.65 -3.13 -5.28
C LEU A 274 16.58 -1.83 -4.48
N GLY A 275 17.36 -1.73 -3.41
CA GLY A 275 17.45 -0.53 -2.58
C GLY A 275 17.84 0.72 -3.38
N GLU A 276 18.76 0.60 -4.34
CA GLU A 276 19.10 1.71 -5.25
C GLU A 276 17.94 2.12 -6.14
N ARG A 277 17.13 1.18 -6.64
CA ARG A 277 15.93 1.47 -7.42
C ARG A 277 14.89 2.20 -6.56
N TYR A 278 14.68 1.78 -5.31
CA TYR A 278 13.78 2.45 -4.36
C TYR A 278 14.24 3.89 -4.06
N ARG A 279 15.54 4.13 -3.88
CA ARG A 279 16.10 5.47 -3.68
C ARG A 279 15.95 6.40 -4.89
N LYS A 280 16.05 5.85 -6.10
CA LYS A 280 15.79 6.63 -7.32
C LYS A 280 14.35 7.13 -7.40
N ARG A 281 13.38 6.35 -6.87
CA ARG A 281 11.96 6.74 -6.80
C ARG A 281 11.68 7.67 -5.63
N ASP A 282 12.32 7.44 -4.51
CA ASP A 282 12.15 8.21 -3.28
C ASP A 282 13.51 8.57 -2.66
N PRO A 283 14.08 9.73 -3.03
CA PRO A 283 15.38 10.18 -2.54
C PRO A 283 15.45 10.47 -1.04
N ASP A 284 14.31 10.45 -0.31
CA ASP A 284 14.29 10.64 1.15
C ASP A 284 14.51 9.33 1.92
N ILE A 285 14.46 8.19 1.25
CA ILE A 285 14.78 6.91 1.86
C ILE A 285 16.28 6.87 2.22
N THR A 286 16.59 6.50 3.46
CA THR A 286 17.98 6.29 3.89
C THR A 286 18.55 5.02 3.27
N ASP A 287 19.89 4.92 3.19
CA ASP A 287 20.55 3.72 2.64
C ASP A 287 20.17 2.45 3.42
N ALA A 288 20.14 2.56 4.76
CA ALA A 288 19.75 1.45 5.62
C ALA A 288 18.33 0.98 5.37
N GLU A 289 17.40 1.90 5.17
CA GLU A 289 16.00 1.58 4.90
C GLU A 289 15.80 1.02 3.49
N ALA A 290 16.51 1.57 2.49
CA ALA A 290 16.49 1.07 1.14
C ALA A 290 16.95 -0.40 1.07
N THR A 291 18.06 -0.72 1.75
CA THR A 291 18.57 -2.10 1.87
C THR A 291 17.57 -3.00 2.58
N ARG A 292 16.96 -2.51 3.67
CA ARG A 292 15.96 -3.26 4.43
C ARG A 292 14.72 -3.59 3.58
N ARG A 293 14.20 -2.64 2.80
CA ARG A 293 13.10 -2.89 1.83
C ARG A 293 13.52 -3.87 0.75
N GLY A 294 14.75 -3.78 0.26
CA GLY A 294 15.31 -4.74 -0.69
C GLY A 294 15.33 -6.16 -0.11
N LEU A 295 15.83 -6.33 1.11
CA LEU A 295 15.82 -7.61 1.80
C LEU A 295 14.41 -8.15 2.05
N ALA A 296 13.48 -7.29 2.45
CA ALA A 296 12.08 -7.68 2.60
C ALA A 296 11.50 -8.27 1.32
N THR A 297 11.80 -7.64 0.17
CA THR A 297 11.40 -8.17 -1.14
C THR A 297 12.07 -9.50 -1.46
N VAL A 298 13.38 -9.64 -1.20
CA VAL A 298 14.10 -10.92 -1.39
C VAL A 298 13.48 -12.03 -0.54
N PHE A 299 13.18 -11.77 0.74
CA PHE A 299 12.57 -12.77 1.64
C PHE A 299 11.15 -13.15 1.18
N GLN A 300 10.37 -12.18 0.73
CA GLN A 300 9.03 -12.43 0.20
C GLN A 300 9.07 -13.29 -1.07
N LEU A 301 10.01 -13.03 -1.97
CA LEU A 301 10.20 -13.83 -3.18
C LEU A 301 10.65 -15.26 -2.86
N ALA A 302 11.57 -15.42 -1.89
CA ALA A 302 12.01 -16.73 -1.44
C ALA A 302 10.85 -17.52 -0.78
N ALA A 303 10.06 -16.87 0.07
CA ALA A 303 8.87 -17.48 0.66
C ALA A 303 7.83 -17.89 -0.41
N GLY A 304 7.63 -17.03 -1.42
CA GLY A 304 6.77 -17.33 -2.58
C GLY A 304 7.25 -18.57 -3.35
N TRP A 305 8.56 -18.70 -3.58
CA TRP A 305 9.14 -19.85 -4.23
C TRP A 305 8.89 -21.15 -3.42
N TYR A 306 9.16 -21.16 -2.11
CA TYR A 306 8.84 -22.31 -1.26
C TYR A 306 7.36 -22.66 -1.26
N ALA A 307 6.48 -21.66 -1.25
CA ALA A 307 5.04 -21.88 -1.32
C ALA A 307 4.58 -22.44 -2.68
N ASP A 308 5.22 -22.05 -3.78
CA ASP A 308 4.97 -22.60 -5.12
C ASP A 308 5.44 -24.07 -5.19
N VAL A 309 6.63 -24.39 -4.66
CA VAL A 309 7.12 -25.76 -4.58
C VAL A 309 6.18 -26.61 -3.75
N LEU A 310 5.74 -26.13 -2.58
CA LEU A 310 4.82 -26.84 -1.69
C LEU A 310 3.48 -27.16 -2.39
N ARG A 311 2.93 -26.21 -3.15
CA ARG A 311 1.69 -26.42 -3.92
C ARG A 311 1.86 -27.47 -5.01
N ASN A 312 3.00 -27.48 -5.70
CA ASN A 312 3.28 -28.43 -6.76
C ASN A 312 3.61 -29.82 -6.21
N CYS A 313 4.22 -29.93 -5.01
CA CYS A 313 4.49 -31.18 -4.33
C CYS A 313 3.22 -31.86 -3.77
N ALA A 314 2.15 -31.10 -3.52
CA ALA A 314 0.88 -31.68 -3.06
C ALA A 314 0.23 -32.60 -4.11
N ASP A 315 0.54 -32.43 -5.39
CA ASP A 315 0.08 -33.28 -6.50
C ASP A 315 0.98 -34.52 -6.73
N THR A 316 2.18 -34.55 -6.15
CA THR A 316 3.12 -35.66 -6.21
C THR A 316 3.42 -36.17 -4.79
N ALA A 317 3.26 -37.45 -4.50
CA ALA A 317 3.30 -38.09 -3.17
C ALA A 317 4.63 -37.96 -2.38
N GLN A 318 5.29 -36.80 -2.37
CA GLN A 318 6.51 -36.49 -1.64
C GLN A 318 6.22 -35.70 -0.35
N PHE A 319 5.48 -36.30 0.58
CA PHE A 319 5.10 -35.65 1.84
C PHE A 319 6.29 -35.36 2.79
N MET A 320 7.46 -35.98 2.61
CA MET A 320 8.60 -35.75 3.51
C MET A 320 9.23 -34.36 3.35
N ASP A 321 9.10 -33.73 2.18
CA ASP A 321 9.66 -32.39 1.94
C ASP A 321 8.71 -31.24 2.37
N ALA A 322 7.42 -31.53 2.57
CA ALA A 322 6.42 -30.50 2.88
C ALA A 322 6.64 -29.80 4.23
N GLU A 323 7.08 -30.54 5.26
CA GLU A 323 7.40 -29.97 6.58
C GLU A 323 8.63 -29.06 6.51
N THR A 324 9.63 -29.44 5.74
CA THR A 324 10.85 -28.66 5.50
C THR A 324 10.52 -27.35 4.79
N PHE A 325 9.69 -27.37 3.75
CA PHE A 325 9.27 -26.15 3.04
C PHE A 325 8.39 -25.24 3.90
N ALA A 326 7.48 -25.80 4.68
CA ALA A 326 6.69 -25.04 5.64
C ALA A 326 7.55 -24.38 6.73
N ALA A 327 8.56 -25.10 7.23
CA ALA A 327 9.54 -24.56 8.17
C ALA A 327 10.35 -23.42 7.55
N ALA A 328 10.78 -23.55 6.29
CA ALA A 328 11.49 -22.49 5.57
C ALA A 328 10.63 -21.20 5.43
N ILE A 329 9.36 -21.33 5.08
CA ILE A 329 8.41 -20.19 5.01
C ILE A 329 8.30 -19.51 6.37
N ASN A 330 8.18 -20.28 7.46
CA ASN A 330 8.09 -19.72 8.81
C ASN A 330 9.38 -18.99 9.23
N ARG A 331 10.55 -19.48 8.85
CA ARG A 331 11.85 -18.81 9.10
C ARG A 331 11.96 -17.50 8.33
N LEU A 332 11.54 -17.49 7.06
CA LEU A 332 11.48 -16.27 6.25
C LEU A 332 10.53 -15.23 6.85
N ALA A 333 9.37 -15.66 7.35
CA ALA A 333 8.42 -14.77 8.03
C ALA A 333 9.01 -14.22 9.36
N GLU A 334 9.77 -15.01 10.10
CA GLU A 334 10.46 -14.53 11.29
C GLU A 334 11.58 -13.53 10.96
N ALA A 335 12.38 -13.81 9.94
CA ALA A 335 13.40 -12.88 9.45
C ALA A 335 12.79 -11.57 9.00
N GLN A 336 11.62 -11.61 8.34
CA GLN A 336 10.86 -10.40 7.99
C GLN A 336 10.45 -9.59 9.23
N ARG A 337 9.93 -10.24 10.28
CA ARG A 337 9.60 -9.55 11.54
C ARG A 337 10.82 -8.90 12.19
N GLN A 338 11.98 -9.56 12.15
CA GLN A 338 13.22 -9.00 12.67
C GLN A 338 13.71 -7.78 11.88
N LEU A 339 13.50 -7.76 10.55
CA LEU A 339 13.73 -6.56 9.72
C LEU A 339 12.85 -5.39 10.17
N ASP A 340 11.58 -5.66 10.46
CA ASP A 340 10.61 -4.63 10.90
C ASP A 340 10.98 -4.05 12.29
N LEU A 341 11.65 -4.85 13.13
CA LEU A 341 12.16 -4.44 14.44
C LEU A 341 13.53 -3.73 14.40
N ASN A 342 14.03 -3.39 13.21
CA ASN A 342 15.33 -2.72 13.02
C ASN A 342 16.56 -3.52 13.51
N ALA A 343 16.51 -4.85 13.53
CA ALA A 343 17.65 -5.68 13.83
C ALA A 343 18.76 -5.59 12.77
N ASN A 344 19.95 -6.07 13.08
CA ASN A 344 21.09 -6.03 12.16
C ASN A 344 20.82 -6.89 10.91
N THR A 345 20.75 -6.25 9.75
CA THR A 345 20.36 -6.87 8.49
C THR A 345 21.32 -7.99 8.05
N GLN A 346 22.64 -7.83 8.26
CA GLN A 346 23.63 -8.83 7.91
C GLN A 346 23.45 -10.10 8.76
N LEU A 347 23.30 -9.95 10.08
CA LEU A 347 23.10 -11.07 11.00
C LEU A 347 21.79 -11.83 10.67
N ILE A 348 20.73 -11.11 10.32
CA ILE A 348 19.45 -11.73 9.89
C ILE A 348 19.68 -12.62 8.68
N VAL A 349 20.37 -12.15 7.64
CA VAL A 349 20.59 -12.90 6.40
C VAL A 349 21.50 -14.12 6.67
N GLU A 350 22.58 -13.95 7.44
CA GLU A 350 23.50 -15.04 7.80
C GLU A 350 22.79 -16.15 8.57
N THR A 351 22.01 -15.77 9.61
CA THR A 351 21.23 -16.72 10.40
C THR A 351 20.19 -17.44 9.56
N LEU A 352 19.42 -16.70 8.75
CA LEU A 352 18.36 -17.24 7.91
C LEU A 352 18.93 -18.25 6.88
N VAL A 353 20.01 -17.87 6.19
CA VAL A 353 20.64 -18.76 5.19
C VAL A 353 21.22 -20.00 5.86
N GLY A 354 21.85 -19.86 7.04
CA GLY A 354 22.32 -21.01 7.83
C GLY A 354 21.19 -21.97 8.21
N ASP A 355 20.07 -21.44 8.67
CA ASP A 355 18.88 -22.21 9.02
C ASP A 355 18.24 -22.91 7.82
N LEU A 356 18.18 -22.24 6.66
CA LEU A 356 17.66 -22.82 5.43
C LEU A 356 18.57 -23.93 4.91
N ALA A 357 19.90 -23.73 4.94
CA ALA A 357 20.87 -24.74 4.52
C ALA A 357 20.87 -25.98 5.43
N GLY A 358 20.77 -25.78 6.76
CA GLY A 358 20.68 -26.88 7.72
C GLY A 358 19.43 -27.76 7.55
N SER A 359 18.36 -27.19 6.99
CA SER A 359 17.13 -27.94 6.71
C SER A 359 17.12 -28.66 5.36
N ALA A 360 17.94 -28.20 4.41
CA ALA A 360 18.10 -28.84 3.09
C ALA A 360 19.06 -30.01 3.12
N ALA A 361 19.87 -30.17 4.18
CA ALA A 361 20.87 -31.23 4.36
C ALA A 361 20.32 -32.48 5.08
N VAL A 362 19.05 -32.51 5.46
CA VAL A 362 18.34 -33.63 6.10
C VAL A 362 17.35 -34.22 5.12
#